data_f3d260dfa5a4a3628de45b0b368ea4ce
#
_entry.id   f3d260dfa5a4a3628de45b0b368ea4ce
#
_cell.length_a   1.000
_cell.length_b   1.000
_cell.length_c   1.000
_cell.angle_alpha   90.00
_cell.angle_beta   90.00
_cell.angle_gamma   90.00
#
_symmetry.space_group_name_H-M   'P 1'
#
loop_
_entity.id
_entity.type
_entity.pdbx_description
1 polymer ?
#
loop_
_entity_poly.entity_id
_entity_poly.type
_entity_poly.pdbx_seq_one_letter_code
_entity_poly.pdbx_strand_id
1 'polypeptide(L)'
;MVIALLVALCACGDRKPEITTTTATADDRARIADEAPRDAVSAPGPAHALVPAVTDPEVLAALEAQGLRFGVLFGGGEARTNAELHAASALYRDFVAFAGEDIAASVAEENRYRPDWGAVGPTLRAKRRNFDPRWLTAASAHYELVGVLSRMDRAPFTPGSCGELRLVYRLAYQGRELASRLPFALNLAYLLEPQDGSCRALAAQWRLPPSPTATWLRTEGPLRADNLRRFKVIQTNYQVIRSASGIRNQHGGTAEYVLRSFHERDGRLVRAPLENTPDVARLAKDRALRDELVSYLGAHVDELDRGTIQLPEKFLATAASSFSPHGLARQQNRPFDAVLDPTDLAGLDLSKARLVKTPHAALLRLDDLSCVGCHQGRGIAGFHFVGEDREGTHPLNAVFFAGSGHFRADLPRRIAYLEAVERGGLPSADRPMSIAPISARATYGDLCALPGATSFDWACEDGLTCQLIDPAVGETELGHCFPVARRAGDPCLSHYVLQDHHSLDKMVMPWKELGCAAGYQCRMPVGGFPNGMCTSPCEAIGTPGEICGPTAGNGFADCLSGRSTFRECLERHSELQSRGRCNATRACRSDYVCARVGTDSDGACVPAYFLFQLRVDGHPAPR
;
A
#
# COMPACT_ATOMS: atom_id res chain seq x y z
N MET A 1 -12.15 24.01 -61.80
CA MET A 1 -10.88 24.38 -61.17
C MET A 1 -10.73 23.49 -59.94
N VAL A 2 -10.05 22.37 -60.11
CA VAL A 2 -9.92 21.32 -59.08
C VAL A 2 -8.57 21.53 -58.43
N ILE A 3 -8.57 21.79 -57.13
CA ILE A 3 -7.36 21.90 -56.32
C ILE A 3 -7.14 20.52 -55.68
N ALA A 4 -6.09 19.83 -56.13
CA ALA A 4 -5.63 18.58 -55.56
C ALA A 4 -4.81 18.85 -54.30
N LEU A 5 -5.21 18.25 -53.17
CA LEU A 5 -4.48 18.28 -51.90
C LEU A 5 -3.52 17.10 -51.89
N LEU A 6 -2.22 17.37 -51.95
CA LEU A 6 -1.18 16.36 -51.75
C LEU A 6 -1.07 15.99 -50.27
N VAL A 7 -1.36 14.74 -49.94
CA VAL A 7 -1.05 14.14 -48.64
C VAL A 7 0.37 13.59 -48.73
N ALA A 8 1.30 14.18 -48.01
CA ALA A 8 2.65 13.63 -47.83
C ALA A 8 2.61 12.53 -46.76
N LEU A 9 2.72 11.28 -47.22
CA LEU A 9 3.00 10.12 -46.38
C LEU A 9 4.49 10.13 -46.02
N CYS A 10 4.82 10.43 -44.78
CA CYS A 10 6.13 10.11 -44.22
C CYS A 10 6.18 8.62 -43.86
N ALA A 11 6.81 7.84 -44.74
CA ALA A 11 7.20 6.47 -44.45
C ALA A 11 8.46 6.48 -43.56
N CYS A 12 8.32 6.14 -42.29
CA CYS A 12 9.44 5.82 -41.42
C CYS A 12 9.93 4.41 -41.80
N GLY A 13 11.12 4.34 -42.38
CA GLY A 13 11.74 3.10 -42.80
C GLY A 13 12.13 2.22 -41.60
N ASP A 14 11.77 0.97 -41.70
CA ASP A 14 12.19 -0.11 -40.82
C ASP A 14 13.71 -0.29 -40.86
N ARG A 15 14.41 0.12 -39.81
CA ARG A 15 15.72 -0.44 -39.49
C ARG A 15 15.58 -1.21 -38.18
N LYS A 16 15.55 -2.53 -38.27
CA LYS A 16 15.74 -3.42 -37.13
C LYS A 16 17.17 -3.26 -36.61
N PRO A 17 17.39 -2.98 -35.32
CA PRO A 17 18.71 -3.11 -34.73
C PRO A 17 19.05 -4.61 -34.61
N GLU A 18 20.17 -5.03 -35.13
CA GLU A 18 20.78 -6.31 -34.80
C GLU A 18 21.18 -6.33 -33.33
N ILE A 19 20.49 -7.19 -32.60
CA ILE A 19 20.83 -7.46 -31.20
C ILE A 19 21.94 -8.50 -31.21
N THR A 20 23.16 -8.05 -30.95
CA THR A 20 24.27 -8.95 -30.61
C THR A 20 23.99 -9.51 -29.20
N THR A 21 23.53 -10.75 -29.16
CA THR A 21 23.41 -11.53 -27.94
C THR A 21 24.80 -11.93 -27.45
N THR A 22 25.35 -11.24 -26.50
CA THR A 22 26.46 -11.75 -25.69
C THR A 22 25.87 -12.72 -24.67
N THR A 23 26.03 -14.00 -24.95
CA THR A 23 25.76 -15.08 -23.99
C THR A 23 26.77 -14.98 -22.85
N ALA A 24 26.32 -14.64 -21.65
CA ALA A 24 27.11 -14.78 -20.45
C ALA A 24 27.44 -16.27 -20.23
N THR A 25 28.71 -16.60 -20.16
CA THR A 25 29.20 -17.95 -19.96
C THR A 25 28.97 -18.40 -18.52
N ALA A 26 28.93 -19.71 -18.31
CA ALA A 26 28.73 -20.36 -17.01
C ALA A 26 29.74 -19.93 -15.91
N ASP A 27 30.86 -19.31 -16.31
CA ASP A 27 31.92 -18.83 -15.40
C ASP A 27 31.54 -17.54 -14.63
N ASP A 28 30.63 -16.71 -15.16
CA ASP A 28 30.22 -15.48 -14.45
C ASP A 28 29.24 -15.76 -13.30
N ARG A 29 28.63 -16.92 -13.26
CA ARG A 29 27.77 -17.36 -12.13
C ARG A 29 28.56 -17.91 -10.94
N ALA A 30 29.81 -18.30 -11.16
CA ALA A 30 30.68 -18.85 -10.11
C ALA A 30 31.36 -17.79 -9.24
N ARG A 31 31.44 -16.54 -9.70
CA ARG A 31 32.19 -15.47 -8.99
C ARG A 31 31.41 -14.71 -7.91
N ILE A 32 30.09 -14.92 -7.78
CA ILE A 32 29.27 -14.29 -6.73
C ILE A 32 29.03 -15.23 -5.53
N ALA A 33 29.54 -16.47 -5.60
CA ALA A 33 29.31 -17.49 -4.57
C ALA A 33 30.50 -17.73 -3.61
N ASP A 34 31.59 -16.99 -3.71
CA ASP A 34 32.85 -17.38 -3.05
C ASP A 34 33.43 -16.34 -2.07
N GLU A 35 32.60 -15.71 -1.24
CA GLU A 35 33.06 -15.01 -0.03
C GLU A 35 32.15 -15.28 1.17
N ALA A 36 32.16 -16.52 1.65
CA ALA A 36 31.77 -16.85 3.01
C ALA A 36 32.86 -17.73 3.65
N PRO A 37 33.24 -17.52 4.91
CA PRO A 37 34.32 -18.30 5.55
C PRO A 37 33.89 -19.76 5.68
N ARG A 38 34.73 -20.64 5.19
CA ARG A 38 34.59 -22.10 5.34
C ARG A 38 35.13 -22.51 6.69
N ASP A 39 34.25 -22.74 7.65
CA ASP A 39 34.50 -23.66 8.72
C ASP A 39 33.53 -24.84 8.59
N ALA A 40 34.10 -25.98 8.21
CA ALA A 40 33.37 -27.21 7.95
C ALA A 40 32.98 -27.87 9.27
N VAL A 41 31.77 -27.61 9.73
CA VAL A 41 31.05 -28.52 10.62
C VAL A 41 29.99 -29.20 9.79
N SER A 42 29.99 -30.54 9.80
CA SER A 42 29.01 -31.40 9.14
C SER A 42 27.60 -30.86 9.30
N ALA A 43 27.02 -30.37 8.19
CA ALA A 43 25.73 -29.71 8.20
C ALA A 43 24.61 -30.71 8.52
N PRO A 44 23.78 -30.44 9.54
CA PRO A 44 22.46 -31.08 9.63
C PRO A 44 21.68 -30.68 8.38
N GLY A 45 20.76 -31.53 7.90
CA GLY A 45 19.93 -31.27 6.72
C GLY A 45 19.31 -29.86 6.73
N PRO A 46 18.84 -29.33 5.59
CA PRO A 46 18.49 -27.91 5.45
C PRO A 46 17.60 -27.47 6.59
N ALA A 47 18.18 -26.65 7.47
CA ALA A 47 17.47 -26.15 8.63
C ALA A 47 16.27 -25.35 8.16
N HIS A 48 15.08 -25.67 8.64
CA HIS A 48 13.87 -24.90 8.37
C HIS A 48 14.11 -23.43 8.72
N ALA A 49 13.90 -22.54 7.77
CA ALA A 49 14.08 -21.11 7.98
C ALA A 49 12.87 -20.52 8.71
N LEU A 50 13.11 -19.53 9.58
CA LEU A 50 12.01 -18.72 10.13
C LEU A 50 11.45 -17.81 9.02
N VAL A 51 10.19 -18.02 8.71
CA VAL A 51 9.48 -17.28 7.64
C VAL A 51 8.18 -16.72 8.21
N PRO A 52 8.12 -15.42 8.56
CA PRO A 52 6.96 -14.82 9.24
C PRO A 52 5.76 -14.57 8.33
N ALA A 53 5.78 -15.07 7.09
CA ALA A 53 4.71 -14.87 6.12
C ALA A 53 4.62 -16.03 5.13
N VAL A 54 3.40 -16.42 4.78
CA VAL A 54 3.10 -17.33 3.66
C VAL A 54 2.35 -16.50 2.62
N THR A 55 2.94 -16.34 1.44
CA THR A 55 2.41 -15.50 0.34
C THR A 55 2.30 -16.26 -0.98
N ASP A 56 2.79 -17.48 -1.05
CA ASP A 56 2.71 -18.33 -2.24
C ASP A 56 1.24 -18.58 -2.63
N PRO A 57 0.80 -18.14 -3.81
CA PRO A 57 -0.61 -18.22 -4.21
C PRO A 57 -1.14 -19.65 -4.32
N GLU A 58 -0.29 -20.63 -4.65
CA GLU A 58 -0.73 -22.03 -4.76
C GLU A 58 -0.96 -22.66 -3.39
N VAL A 59 -0.04 -22.36 -2.45
CA VAL A 59 -0.20 -22.79 -1.05
C VAL A 59 -1.43 -22.13 -0.43
N LEU A 60 -1.67 -20.84 -0.68
CA LEU A 60 -2.83 -20.11 -0.17
C LEU A 60 -4.14 -20.68 -0.71
N ALA A 61 -4.23 -20.99 -2.01
CA ALA A 61 -5.41 -21.62 -2.58
C ALA A 61 -5.65 -23.04 -2.03
N ALA A 62 -4.58 -23.82 -1.79
CA ALA A 62 -4.70 -25.10 -1.15
C ALA A 62 -5.18 -25.00 0.31
N LEU A 63 -4.78 -23.95 1.03
CA LEU A 63 -5.29 -23.65 2.39
C LEU A 63 -6.78 -23.31 2.37
N GLU A 64 -7.24 -22.54 1.39
CA GLU A 64 -8.68 -22.26 1.20
C GLU A 64 -9.47 -23.54 0.96
N ALA A 65 -8.94 -24.43 0.12
CA ALA A 65 -9.54 -25.75 -0.11
C ALA A 65 -9.59 -26.64 1.16
N GLN A 66 -8.70 -26.40 2.11
CA GLN A 66 -8.64 -27.08 3.41
C GLN A 66 -9.36 -26.32 4.55
N GLY A 67 -10.35 -25.49 4.25
CA GLY A 67 -11.21 -24.87 5.25
C GLY A 67 -10.81 -23.45 5.68
N LEU A 68 -9.83 -22.82 5.03
CA LEU A 68 -9.51 -21.40 5.29
C LEU A 68 -10.14 -20.46 4.27
N ARG A 69 -11.23 -20.86 3.61
CA ARG A 69 -12.05 -19.91 2.84
C ARG A 69 -12.67 -18.88 3.77
N PHE A 70 -12.76 -17.65 3.28
CA PHE A 70 -13.38 -16.56 4.03
C PHE A 70 -14.79 -16.91 4.51
N GLY A 71 -15.61 -17.53 3.64
CA GLY A 71 -16.97 -17.96 3.98
C GLY A 71 -17.02 -18.91 5.18
N VAL A 72 -16.10 -19.87 5.26
CA VAL A 72 -16.01 -20.82 6.40
C VAL A 72 -15.72 -20.07 7.71
N LEU A 73 -14.75 -19.18 7.69
CA LEU A 73 -14.31 -18.44 8.89
C LEU A 73 -15.33 -17.35 9.29
N PHE A 74 -16.17 -16.94 8.37
CA PHE A 74 -17.15 -15.88 8.60
C PHE A 74 -18.59 -16.40 8.78
N GLY A 75 -18.73 -17.67 9.16
CA GLY A 75 -20.03 -18.27 9.47
C GLY A 75 -20.90 -18.56 8.25
N GLY A 76 -20.34 -18.58 7.06
CA GLY A 76 -21.04 -18.91 5.81
C GLY A 76 -20.93 -20.37 5.37
N GLY A 77 -20.27 -21.22 6.16
CA GLY A 77 -20.08 -22.63 5.84
C GLY A 77 -19.36 -22.82 4.50
N GLU A 78 -19.95 -23.56 3.59
CA GLU A 78 -19.38 -23.87 2.26
C GLU A 78 -19.56 -22.77 1.20
N ALA A 79 -20.07 -21.58 1.59
CA ALA A 79 -20.27 -20.46 0.67
C ALA A 79 -18.97 -20.12 -0.08
N ARG A 80 -19.06 -20.02 -1.39
CA ARG A 80 -17.95 -19.77 -2.32
C ARG A 80 -18.00 -18.38 -2.93
N THR A 81 -19.19 -17.81 -3.00
CA THR A 81 -19.44 -16.49 -3.59
C THR A 81 -19.97 -15.52 -2.52
N ASN A 82 -19.85 -14.23 -2.81
CA ASN A 82 -20.39 -13.22 -1.91
C ASN A 82 -21.92 -13.28 -1.80
N ALA A 83 -22.61 -13.70 -2.86
CA ALA A 83 -24.06 -13.91 -2.81
C ALA A 83 -24.45 -15.05 -1.85
N GLU A 84 -23.78 -16.19 -1.94
CA GLU A 84 -23.97 -17.32 -1.03
C GLU A 84 -23.62 -16.95 0.41
N LEU A 85 -22.50 -16.27 0.60
CA LEU A 85 -22.05 -15.81 1.91
C LEU A 85 -23.04 -14.84 2.55
N HIS A 86 -23.55 -13.89 1.79
CA HIS A 86 -24.56 -12.94 2.25
C HIS A 86 -25.87 -13.66 2.66
N ALA A 87 -26.26 -14.70 1.93
CA ALA A 87 -27.43 -15.50 2.29
C ALA A 87 -27.19 -16.31 3.58
N ALA A 88 -26.01 -16.91 3.74
CA ALA A 88 -25.72 -17.85 4.82
C ALA A 88 -25.29 -17.19 6.13
N SER A 89 -24.49 -16.10 6.10
CA SER A 89 -23.83 -15.54 7.28
C SER A 89 -24.49 -14.27 7.81
N ALA A 90 -24.87 -14.27 9.08
CA ALA A 90 -25.35 -13.07 9.77
C ALA A 90 -24.20 -12.04 9.95
N LEU A 91 -23.00 -12.51 10.30
CA LEU A 91 -21.81 -11.65 10.41
C LEU A 91 -21.50 -10.93 9.10
N TYR A 92 -21.64 -11.64 7.98
CA TYR A 92 -21.39 -11.04 6.68
C TYR A 92 -22.46 -10.02 6.28
N ARG A 93 -23.72 -10.28 6.62
CA ARG A 93 -24.80 -9.28 6.42
C ARG A 93 -24.55 -8.00 7.21
N ASP A 94 -24.11 -8.12 8.48
CA ASP A 94 -23.72 -6.96 9.28
C ASP A 94 -22.55 -6.20 8.62
N PHE A 95 -21.54 -6.93 8.15
CA PHE A 95 -20.40 -6.34 7.46
C PHE A 95 -20.83 -5.59 6.19
N VAL A 96 -21.66 -6.20 5.35
CA VAL A 96 -22.16 -5.56 4.11
C VAL A 96 -22.97 -4.31 4.43
N ALA A 97 -23.78 -4.32 5.49
CA ALA A 97 -24.52 -3.16 5.92
C ALA A 97 -23.58 -2.01 6.35
N PHE A 98 -22.60 -2.29 7.19
CA PHE A 98 -21.61 -1.27 7.60
C PHE A 98 -20.79 -0.72 6.44
N ALA A 99 -20.31 -1.57 5.55
CA ALA A 99 -19.58 -1.14 4.36
C ALA A 99 -20.46 -0.29 3.43
N GLY A 100 -21.73 -0.67 3.28
CA GLY A 100 -22.71 0.09 2.52
C GLY A 100 -22.97 1.49 3.09
N GLU A 101 -23.11 1.60 4.41
CA GLU A 101 -23.23 2.89 5.11
C GLU A 101 -22.01 3.78 4.87
N ASP A 102 -20.81 3.22 4.99
CA ASP A 102 -19.55 3.96 4.81
C ASP A 102 -19.38 4.45 3.37
N ILE A 103 -19.64 3.58 2.38
CA ILE A 103 -19.60 3.96 0.97
C ILE A 103 -20.62 5.06 0.68
N ALA A 104 -21.83 4.93 1.18
CA ALA A 104 -22.88 5.94 0.99
C ALA A 104 -22.51 7.27 1.64
N ALA A 105 -21.92 7.24 2.84
CA ALA A 105 -21.48 8.44 3.55
C ALA A 105 -20.37 9.18 2.79
N SER A 106 -19.33 8.46 2.35
CA SER A 106 -18.24 9.04 1.55
C SER A 106 -18.76 9.64 0.24
N VAL A 107 -19.64 8.92 -0.46
CA VAL A 107 -20.26 9.41 -1.71
C VAL A 107 -21.14 10.63 -1.47
N ALA A 108 -21.91 10.66 -0.38
CA ALA A 108 -22.74 11.80 -0.02
C ALA A 108 -21.89 13.03 0.34
N GLU A 109 -20.79 12.84 1.03
CA GLU A 109 -19.86 13.90 1.34
C GLU A 109 -19.23 14.48 0.07
N GLU A 110 -18.73 13.63 -0.83
CA GLU A 110 -18.20 14.06 -2.12
C GLU A 110 -19.24 14.80 -2.97
N ASN A 111 -20.49 14.34 -2.97
CA ASN A 111 -21.56 14.99 -3.74
C ASN A 111 -21.86 16.42 -3.26
N ARG A 112 -21.61 16.75 -1.99
CA ARG A 112 -21.76 18.13 -1.51
C ARG A 112 -20.78 19.09 -2.15
N TYR A 113 -19.59 18.61 -2.49
CA TYR A 113 -18.53 19.42 -3.09
C TYR A 113 -18.53 19.36 -4.62
N ARG A 114 -18.85 18.19 -5.19
CA ARG A 114 -18.75 17.92 -6.63
C ARG A 114 -19.93 17.07 -7.12
N PRO A 115 -21.15 17.59 -7.15
CA PRO A 115 -22.34 16.82 -7.46
C PRO A 115 -22.35 16.24 -8.90
N ASP A 116 -21.66 16.87 -9.83
CA ASP A 116 -21.57 16.49 -11.24
C ASP A 116 -20.40 15.53 -11.56
N TRP A 117 -19.59 15.18 -10.59
CA TRP A 117 -18.35 14.42 -10.82
C TRP A 117 -18.51 12.92 -10.61
N GLY A 118 -19.59 12.48 -10.05
CA GLY A 118 -19.72 11.09 -9.60
C GLY A 118 -20.15 10.13 -10.69
N ALA A 119 -19.64 8.91 -10.62
CA ALA A 119 -20.17 7.73 -11.30
C ALA A 119 -19.84 6.46 -10.53
N VAL A 120 -20.73 5.49 -10.59
CA VAL A 120 -20.52 4.13 -10.07
C VAL A 120 -20.08 3.23 -11.22
N GLY A 121 -19.12 2.33 -10.92
CA GLY A 121 -18.72 1.28 -11.85
C GLY A 121 -17.69 1.73 -12.90
N PRO A 122 -17.65 1.07 -14.07
CA PRO A 122 -16.48 1.07 -14.96
C PRO A 122 -16.36 2.28 -15.90
N THR A 123 -17.18 3.29 -15.78
CA THR A 123 -17.13 4.41 -16.72
C THR A 123 -15.88 5.28 -16.53
N LEU A 124 -15.14 5.48 -17.61
CA LEU A 124 -13.94 6.33 -17.64
C LEU A 124 -14.24 7.82 -17.87
N ARG A 125 -15.47 8.15 -18.23
CA ARG A 125 -15.86 9.53 -18.57
C ARG A 125 -16.15 10.39 -17.34
N ALA A 126 -16.53 9.76 -16.24
CA ALA A 126 -16.81 10.48 -15.02
C ALA A 126 -15.50 10.92 -14.33
N LYS A 127 -15.50 12.09 -13.76
CA LYS A 127 -14.35 12.67 -13.05
C LYS A 127 -14.07 11.96 -11.72
N ARG A 128 -15.09 11.32 -11.15
CA ARG A 128 -15.04 10.53 -9.94
C ARG A 128 -15.53 9.11 -10.22
N ARG A 129 -14.88 8.15 -9.60
CA ARG A 129 -15.27 6.72 -9.62
C ARG A 129 -15.53 6.28 -8.20
N ASN A 130 -16.70 5.70 -7.98
CA ASN A 130 -17.09 5.18 -6.69
C ASN A 130 -17.00 3.65 -6.71
N PHE A 131 -16.70 3.07 -5.57
CA PHE A 131 -16.82 1.63 -5.39
C PHE A 131 -18.28 1.22 -5.59
N ASP A 132 -18.49 0.15 -6.35
CA ASP A 132 -19.82 -0.42 -6.56
C ASP A 132 -20.14 -1.43 -5.43
N PRO A 133 -21.01 -1.07 -4.48
CA PRO A 133 -21.32 -1.93 -3.32
C PRO A 133 -21.95 -3.27 -3.71
N ARG A 134 -22.49 -3.42 -4.92
CA ARG A 134 -23.05 -4.68 -5.40
C ARG A 134 -22.01 -5.80 -5.48
N TRP A 135 -20.71 -5.47 -5.57
CA TRP A 135 -19.64 -6.46 -5.47
C TRP A 135 -19.69 -7.26 -4.16
N LEU A 136 -20.17 -6.67 -3.09
CA LEU A 136 -20.27 -7.33 -1.78
C LEU A 136 -21.34 -8.43 -1.73
N THR A 137 -22.25 -8.47 -2.69
CA THR A 137 -23.34 -9.46 -2.76
C THR A 137 -23.44 -10.15 -4.12
N ALA A 138 -22.44 -9.97 -4.99
CA ALA A 138 -22.43 -10.54 -6.32
C ALA A 138 -22.09 -12.03 -6.33
N ALA A 139 -22.73 -12.79 -7.21
CA ALA A 139 -22.42 -14.20 -7.44
C ALA A 139 -21.06 -14.40 -8.15
N SER A 140 -20.59 -13.38 -8.86
CA SER A 140 -19.28 -13.40 -9.52
C SER A 140 -18.12 -12.98 -8.62
N ALA A 141 -18.39 -12.56 -7.38
CA ALA A 141 -17.37 -12.07 -6.44
C ALA A 141 -17.18 -13.05 -5.27
N HIS A 142 -15.95 -13.03 -4.73
CA HIS A 142 -15.54 -13.83 -3.59
C HIS A 142 -14.34 -13.14 -2.89
N TYR A 143 -13.93 -13.68 -1.75
CA TYR A 143 -12.69 -13.25 -1.10
C TYR A 143 -11.61 -14.32 -1.26
N GLU A 144 -10.44 -13.91 -1.71
CA GLU A 144 -9.25 -14.75 -1.86
C GLU A 144 -8.33 -14.55 -0.67
N LEU A 145 -7.83 -15.65 -0.09
CA LEU A 145 -6.73 -15.61 0.87
C LEU A 145 -5.44 -15.21 0.15
N VAL A 146 -4.89 -14.06 0.49
CA VAL A 146 -3.70 -13.53 -0.16
C VAL A 146 -2.46 -13.50 0.73
N GLY A 147 -2.60 -13.85 2.01
CA GLY A 147 -1.47 -13.96 2.91
C GLY A 147 -1.82 -14.52 4.28
N VAL A 148 -0.85 -15.20 4.87
CA VAL A 148 -0.85 -15.63 6.26
C VAL A 148 0.37 -15.05 6.94
N LEU A 149 0.18 -14.26 7.99
CA LEU A 149 1.23 -13.46 8.59
C LEU A 149 1.39 -13.73 10.08
N SER A 150 2.64 -13.89 10.50
CA SER A 150 3.00 -13.77 11.91
C SER A 150 3.00 -12.30 12.34
N ARG A 151 2.31 -12.03 13.41
CA ARG A 151 2.34 -10.77 14.12
C ARG A 151 2.56 -11.02 15.61
N MET A 152 3.48 -11.93 15.92
CA MET A 152 3.92 -12.17 17.30
C MET A 152 4.59 -10.91 17.89
N ASP A 153 5.14 -10.05 17.03
CA ASP A 153 5.64 -8.71 17.39
C ASP A 153 4.58 -7.78 18.00
N ARG A 154 3.32 -8.21 17.99
CA ARG A 154 2.21 -7.49 18.62
C ARG A 154 1.86 -7.98 20.03
N ALA A 155 2.62 -8.91 20.60
CA ALA A 155 2.41 -9.37 21.97
C ALA A 155 2.30 -8.21 23.00
N PRO A 156 3.10 -7.13 22.93
CA PRO A 156 2.95 -5.98 23.83
C PRO A 156 1.59 -5.29 23.73
N PHE A 157 0.91 -5.38 22.56
CA PHE A 157 -0.41 -4.79 22.33
C PHE A 157 -1.57 -5.72 22.71
N THR A 158 -1.26 -6.90 23.20
CA THR A 158 -2.23 -7.93 23.59
C THR A 158 -1.76 -8.67 24.83
N PRO A 159 -1.76 -7.99 26.00
CA PRO A 159 -1.25 -8.56 27.23
C PRO A 159 -1.80 -9.97 27.52
N GLY A 160 -0.93 -10.88 27.93
CA GLY A 160 -1.29 -12.28 28.17
C GLY A 160 -1.37 -13.17 26.92
N SER A 161 -1.05 -12.63 25.74
CA SER A 161 -0.97 -13.41 24.49
C SER A 161 0.45 -13.42 23.92
N CYS A 162 0.68 -14.29 22.95
CA CYS A 162 1.92 -14.33 22.17
C CYS A 162 1.82 -13.50 20.87
N GLY A 163 0.95 -12.50 20.83
CA GLY A 163 0.67 -11.69 19.67
C GLY A 163 -0.43 -12.30 18.79
N GLU A 164 -0.34 -12.09 17.49
CA GLU A 164 -1.40 -12.40 16.55
C GLU A 164 -0.94 -13.28 15.39
N LEU A 165 -1.84 -14.13 14.92
CA LEU A 165 -1.83 -14.73 13.59
C LEU A 165 -2.84 -13.97 12.73
N ARG A 166 -2.45 -13.56 11.52
CA ARG A 166 -3.33 -12.84 10.61
C ARG A 166 -3.54 -13.58 9.31
N LEU A 167 -4.80 -13.64 8.89
CA LEU A 167 -5.23 -14.09 7.57
C LEU A 167 -5.71 -12.88 6.79
N VAL A 168 -5.07 -12.61 5.66
CA VAL A 168 -5.36 -11.47 4.81
C VAL A 168 -6.16 -11.93 3.61
N TYR A 169 -7.35 -11.37 3.45
CA TYR A 169 -8.24 -11.64 2.32
C TYR A 169 -8.40 -10.40 1.46
N ARG A 170 -8.64 -10.64 0.18
CA ARG A 170 -8.90 -9.60 -0.79
C ARG A 170 -10.13 -9.93 -1.59
N LEU A 171 -10.97 -8.93 -1.79
CA LEU A 171 -12.12 -9.04 -2.69
C LEU A 171 -11.64 -9.26 -4.11
N ALA A 172 -12.15 -10.30 -4.76
CA ALA A 172 -11.84 -10.69 -6.12
C ALA A 172 -13.12 -11.02 -6.87
N TYR A 173 -13.04 -11.11 -8.18
CA TYR A 173 -14.13 -11.58 -9.01
C TYR A 173 -13.63 -12.43 -10.17
N GLN A 174 -14.51 -13.34 -10.60
CA GLN A 174 -14.31 -14.18 -11.77
C GLN A 174 -15.48 -13.96 -12.74
N GLY A 175 -15.20 -13.34 -13.86
CA GLY A 175 -16.13 -13.21 -14.99
C GLY A 175 -15.80 -14.20 -16.10
N ARG A 176 -16.51 -14.10 -17.23
CA ARG A 176 -16.25 -14.95 -18.40
C ARG A 176 -14.91 -14.62 -19.07
N GLU A 177 -14.60 -13.34 -19.18
CA GLU A 177 -13.48 -12.82 -19.95
C GLU A 177 -12.45 -12.11 -19.08
N LEU A 178 -12.78 -11.81 -17.85
CA LEU A 178 -11.99 -10.98 -16.97
C LEU A 178 -12.08 -11.47 -15.53
N ALA A 179 -10.94 -11.72 -14.94
CA ALA A 179 -10.79 -11.97 -13.52
C ALA A 179 -9.82 -10.93 -12.94
N SER A 180 -10.09 -10.42 -11.76
CA SER A 180 -9.20 -9.47 -11.09
C SER A 180 -9.56 -9.33 -9.62
N ARG A 181 -8.72 -8.63 -8.90
CA ARG A 181 -8.92 -8.21 -7.51
C ARG A 181 -9.40 -6.76 -7.46
N LEU A 182 -10.19 -6.46 -6.46
CA LEU A 182 -10.67 -5.11 -6.16
C LEU A 182 -9.85 -4.51 -5.00
N PRO A 183 -9.74 -3.19 -4.89
CA PRO A 183 -9.01 -2.53 -3.79
C PRO A 183 -9.80 -2.60 -2.48
N PHE A 184 -10.10 -3.79 -2.03
CA PHE A 184 -10.87 -4.10 -0.83
C PHE A 184 -10.19 -5.26 -0.10
N ALA A 185 -9.61 -4.98 1.05
CA ALA A 185 -8.88 -5.95 1.85
C ALA A 185 -9.51 -6.14 3.23
N LEU A 186 -9.45 -7.36 3.72
CA LEU A 186 -9.88 -7.78 5.04
C LEU A 186 -8.75 -8.49 5.75
N ASN A 187 -8.56 -8.20 7.02
CA ASN A 187 -7.59 -8.81 7.90
C ASN A 187 -8.32 -9.51 9.04
N LEU A 188 -8.26 -10.82 9.13
CA LEU A 188 -8.74 -11.58 10.27
C LEU A 188 -7.57 -11.81 11.22
N ALA A 189 -7.64 -11.30 12.43
CA ALA A 189 -6.61 -11.51 13.45
C ALA A 189 -7.09 -12.50 14.52
N TYR A 190 -6.21 -13.44 14.84
CA TYR A 190 -6.39 -14.43 15.91
C TYR A 190 -5.32 -14.22 16.96
N LEU A 191 -5.70 -14.26 18.23
CA LEU A 191 -4.75 -14.21 19.33
C LEU A 191 -4.07 -15.57 19.50
N LEU A 192 -2.76 -15.53 19.62
CA LEU A 192 -1.94 -16.69 19.91
C LEU A 192 -1.81 -16.84 21.44
N GLU A 193 -2.38 -17.90 21.98
CA GLU A 193 -2.32 -18.16 23.42
C GLU A 193 -1.01 -18.86 23.79
N PRO A 194 -0.36 -18.49 24.91
CA PRO A 194 0.83 -19.17 25.38
C PRO A 194 0.60 -20.68 25.54
N GLN A 195 1.55 -21.46 25.07
CA GLN A 195 1.58 -22.92 25.28
C GLN A 195 2.56 -23.20 26.42
N ASP A 196 2.11 -23.95 27.45
CA ASP A 196 2.88 -24.20 28.65
C ASP A 196 3.48 -22.92 29.29
N GLY A 197 2.71 -21.86 29.30
CA GLY A 197 3.13 -20.56 29.81
C GLY A 197 4.18 -19.82 28.97
N SER A 198 4.44 -20.28 27.74
CA SER A 198 5.49 -19.78 26.87
C SER A 198 5.01 -19.55 25.43
N CYS A 199 5.66 -18.61 24.73
CA CYS A 199 5.45 -18.37 23.30
C CYS A 199 6.45 -19.12 22.39
N ARG A 200 7.40 -19.87 22.97
CA ARG A 200 8.50 -20.51 22.23
C ARG A 200 8.03 -21.48 21.17
N ALA A 201 7.11 -22.38 21.54
CA ALA A 201 6.57 -23.37 20.62
C ALA A 201 5.83 -22.71 19.44
N LEU A 202 5.10 -21.62 19.69
CA LEU A 202 4.42 -20.86 18.65
C LEU A 202 5.39 -20.18 17.68
N ALA A 203 6.50 -19.64 18.18
CA ALA A 203 7.54 -19.06 17.33
C ALA A 203 8.22 -20.15 16.48
N ALA A 204 8.49 -21.32 17.05
CA ALA A 204 9.08 -22.46 16.33
C ALA A 204 8.20 -22.97 15.17
N GLN A 205 6.87 -22.84 15.26
CA GLN A 205 5.95 -23.23 14.18
C GLN A 205 6.16 -22.41 12.89
N TRP A 206 6.85 -21.27 12.96
CA TRP A 206 7.21 -20.45 11.81
C TRP A 206 8.55 -20.86 11.16
N ARG A 207 9.18 -21.94 11.64
CA ARG A 207 10.28 -22.61 10.94
C ARG A 207 9.72 -23.47 9.81
N LEU A 208 9.53 -22.83 8.66
CA LEU A 208 8.92 -23.49 7.51
C LEU A 208 9.93 -24.33 6.74
N PRO A 209 9.52 -25.49 6.21
CA PRO A 209 10.32 -26.21 5.22
C PRO A 209 10.49 -25.38 3.94
N PRO A 210 11.47 -25.67 3.09
CA PRO A 210 11.71 -24.92 1.85
C PRO A 210 10.47 -24.81 0.93
N SER A 211 9.59 -25.81 0.95
CA SER A 211 8.34 -25.84 0.20
C SER A 211 7.21 -26.29 1.13
N PRO A 212 6.66 -25.38 1.95
CA PRO A 212 5.61 -25.74 2.89
C PRO A 212 4.31 -26.08 2.15
N THR A 213 3.73 -27.22 2.45
CA THR A 213 2.40 -27.58 1.93
C THR A 213 1.30 -27.03 2.84
N ALA A 214 0.10 -26.87 2.29
CA ALA A 214 -1.06 -26.48 3.08
C ALA A 214 -1.34 -27.46 4.23
N THR A 215 -1.19 -28.76 3.99
CA THR A 215 -1.35 -29.79 5.02
C THR A 215 -0.33 -29.60 6.14
N TRP A 216 0.96 -29.45 5.82
CA TRP A 216 1.99 -29.22 6.83
C TRP A 216 1.70 -27.96 7.66
N LEU A 217 1.32 -26.85 7.01
CA LEU A 217 0.96 -25.61 7.71
C LEU A 217 -0.19 -25.80 8.70
N ARG A 218 -1.14 -26.70 8.39
CA ARG A 218 -2.32 -27.02 9.21
C ARG A 218 -2.04 -28.02 10.34
N THR A 219 -1.04 -28.87 10.20
CA THR A 219 -0.75 -29.93 11.18
C THR A 219 0.46 -29.63 12.06
N GLU A 220 1.53 -29.14 11.48
CA GLU A 220 2.82 -28.87 12.14
C GLU A 220 3.14 -27.37 12.25
N GLY A 221 2.65 -26.60 11.28
CA GLY A 221 2.95 -25.18 11.12
C GLY A 221 2.02 -24.26 11.90
N PRO A 222 2.05 -22.95 11.58
CA PRO A 222 1.37 -21.93 12.36
C PRO A 222 -0.17 -21.92 12.21
N LEU A 223 -0.74 -22.70 11.29
CA LEU A 223 -2.19 -22.74 11.04
C LEU A 223 -2.90 -23.91 11.72
N ARG A 224 -2.29 -24.46 12.77
CA ARG A 224 -2.95 -25.48 13.61
C ARG A 224 -4.28 -24.95 14.14
N ALA A 225 -5.24 -25.84 14.33
CA ALA A 225 -6.59 -25.47 14.79
C ALA A 225 -6.57 -24.63 16.08
N ASP A 226 -5.65 -24.94 16.99
CA ASP A 226 -5.52 -24.23 18.27
C ASP A 226 -5.17 -22.75 18.08
N ASN A 227 -4.36 -22.41 17.09
CA ASN A 227 -3.95 -21.04 16.78
C ASN A 227 -5.09 -20.20 16.14
N LEU A 228 -6.16 -20.85 15.71
CA LEU A 228 -7.32 -20.22 15.07
C LEU A 228 -8.57 -20.19 15.99
N ARG A 229 -8.42 -20.54 17.27
CA ARG A 229 -9.55 -20.60 18.21
C ARG A 229 -9.99 -19.23 18.69
N ARG A 230 -9.05 -18.35 18.98
CA ARG A 230 -9.33 -17.06 19.62
C ARG A 230 -9.34 -15.94 18.60
N PHE A 231 -10.46 -15.80 17.93
CA PHE A 231 -10.69 -14.67 17.05
C PHE A 231 -10.64 -13.35 17.84
N LYS A 232 -9.93 -12.35 17.31
CA LYS A 232 -9.75 -11.04 17.95
C LYS A 232 -10.55 -9.96 17.25
N VAL A 233 -10.25 -9.73 15.98
CA VAL A 233 -10.73 -8.55 15.27
C VAL A 233 -10.69 -8.76 13.76
N ILE A 234 -11.63 -8.13 13.06
CA ILE A 234 -11.59 -7.90 11.63
C ILE A 234 -11.15 -6.46 11.42
N GLN A 235 -10.11 -6.27 10.62
CA GLN A 235 -9.71 -4.95 10.14
C GLN A 235 -9.98 -4.85 8.65
N THR A 236 -10.53 -3.74 8.22
CA THR A 236 -10.88 -3.53 6.82
C THR A 236 -10.23 -2.29 6.27
N ASN A 237 -9.91 -2.36 4.99
CA ASN A 237 -9.34 -1.28 4.22
C ASN A 237 -9.88 -1.38 2.80
N TYR A 238 -10.65 -0.41 2.37
CA TYR A 238 -11.23 -0.41 1.04
C TYR A 238 -11.30 0.98 0.44
N GLN A 239 -10.92 1.06 -0.84
CA GLN A 239 -11.03 2.28 -1.62
C GLN A 239 -12.50 2.52 -1.94
N VAL A 240 -13.06 3.63 -1.50
CA VAL A 240 -14.46 3.99 -1.75
C VAL A 240 -14.61 4.91 -2.94
N ILE A 241 -13.66 5.82 -3.13
CA ILE A 241 -13.69 6.83 -4.16
C ILE A 241 -12.31 6.97 -4.78
N ARG A 242 -12.28 7.18 -6.08
CA ARG A 242 -11.14 7.71 -6.81
C ARG A 242 -11.58 8.92 -7.60
N SER A 243 -11.05 10.07 -7.28
CA SER A 243 -11.31 11.30 -7.99
C SER A 243 -10.20 11.58 -8.98
N ALA A 244 -10.58 11.97 -10.18
CA ALA A 244 -9.64 12.47 -11.15
C ALA A 244 -9.15 13.86 -10.75
N SER A 245 -7.89 14.15 -10.99
CA SER A 245 -7.35 15.50 -10.81
C SER A 245 -7.71 16.38 -12.00
N GLY A 246 -8.20 17.60 -11.77
CA GLY A 246 -8.31 18.66 -12.76
C GLY A 246 -9.22 18.39 -13.95
N ILE A 247 -8.98 19.10 -15.01
CA ILE A 247 -9.99 19.48 -16.01
C ILE A 247 -10.12 18.53 -17.21
N ARG A 248 -9.18 17.63 -17.48
CA ARG A 248 -9.19 16.79 -18.69
C ARG A 248 -8.60 15.42 -18.48
N ASN A 249 -9.35 14.36 -18.75
CA ASN A 249 -8.95 12.96 -18.92
C ASN A 249 -7.93 12.45 -17.90
N GLN A 250 -8.40 11.98 -16.75
CA GLN A 250 -7.54 12.11 -15.62
C GLN A 250 -7.46 10.81 -14.88
N HIS A 251 -6.38 10.15 -15.12
CA HIS A 251 -5.96 8.93 -14.45
C HIS A 251 -4.89 9.31 -13.45
N GLY A 252 -5.14 9.56 -12.35
CA GLY A 252 -4.35 10.04 -11.26
C GLY A 252 -5.35 10.53 -10.24
N GLY A 253 -5.15 11.64 -9.65
CA GLY A 253 -6.04 12.20 -8.65
C GLY A 253 -5.91 11.52 -7.30
N THR A 254 -6.92 11.72 -6.48
CA THR A 254 -6.96 11.18 -5.12
C THR A 254 -7.70 9.86 -5.06
N ALA A 255 -7.30 9.03 -4.13
CA ALA A 255 -8.05 7.86 -3.71
C ALA A 255 -8.42 8.02 -2.23
N GLU A 256 -9.67 7.77 -1.94
CA GLU A 256 -10.18 7.76 -0.57
C GLU A 256 -10.44 6.32 -0.14
N TYR A 257 -9.95 5.98 1.03
CA TYR A 257 -10.08 4.68 1.66
C TYR A 257 -10.81 4.82 2.98
N VAL A 258 -11.68 3.87 3.28
CA VAL A 258 -12.27 3.72 4.61
C VAL A 258 -11.57 2.61 5.36
N LEU A 259 -11.20 2.90 6.60
CA LEU A 259 -10.62 1.95 7.54
C LEU A 259 -11.59 1.71 8.67
N ARG A 260 -11.81 0.44 9.00
CA ARG A 260 -12.67 -0.02 10.09
C ARG A 260 -12.05 -1.18 10.85
N SER A 261 -12.44 -1.31 12.09
CA SER A 261 -12.26 -2.52 12.89
C SER A 261 -13.59 -3.00 13.43
N PHE A 262 -13.74 -4.33 13.55
CA PHE A 262 -14.95 -4.95 14.08
C PHE A 262 -14.57 -6.08 15.03
N HIS A 263 -15.31 -6.18 16.14
CA HIS A 263 -15.33 -7.36 16.99
C HIS A 263 -16.58 -8.19 16.69
N GLU A 264 -16.49 -9.48 16.92
CA GLU A 264 -17.66 -10.35 17.00
C GLU A 264 -18.16 -10.36 18.46
N ARG A 265 -19.46 -10.14 18.65
CA ARG A 265 -20.14 -10.27 19.94
C ARG A 265 -21.49 -10.93 19.69
N ASP A 266 -21.71 -12.07 20.34
CA ASP A 266 -22.99 -12.79 20.27
C ASP A 266 -23.49 -13.08 18.84
N GLY A 267 -22.57 -13.47 17.96
CA GLY A 267 -22.87 -13.75 16.54
C GLY A 267 -23.15 -12.53 15.66
N ARG A 268 -22.82 -11.32 16.15
CA ARG A 268 -23.01 -10.06 15.44
C ARG A 268 -21.68 -9.29 15.35
N LEU A 269 -21.50 -8.52 14.30
CA LEU A 269 -20.39 -7.58 14.21
C LEU A 269 -20.73 -6.29 14.95
N VAL A 270 -19.77 -5.82 15.72
CA VAL A 270 -19.82 -4.50 16.36
C VAL A 270 -18.58 -3.70 15.97
N ARG A 271 -18.77 -2.40 15.77
CA ARG A 271 -17.66 -1.50 15.46
C ARG A 271 -16.70 -1.43 16.64
N ALA A 272 -15.40 -1.50 16.33
CA ALA A 272 -14.32 -1.46 17.30
C ALA A 272 -13.45 -0.21 17.09
N PRO A 273 -12.76 0.29 18.11
CA PRO A 273 -11.80 1.37 17.95
C PRO A 273 -10.68 1.01 16.98
N LEU A 274 -10.26 1.99 16.20
CA LEU A 274 -9.07 1.91 15.36
C LEU A 274 -7.84 2.23 16.21
N GLU A 275 -6.86 1.32 16.18
CA GLU A 275 -5.63 1.46 16.98
C GLU A 275 -4.97 2.82 16.73
N ASN A 276 -4.67 3.53 17.83
CA ASN A 276 -3.99 4.82 17.84
C ASN A 276 -4.52 5.85 16.83
N THR A 277 -5.76 5.72 16.40
CA THR A 277 -6.38 6.66 15.46
C THR A 277 -7.33 7.58 16.22
N PRO A 278 -7.04 8.88 16.30
CA PRO A 278 -7.80 9.80 17.15
C PRO A 278 -9.21 10.02 16.57
N ASP A 279 -10.18 10.18 17.45
CA ASP A 279 -11.49 10.72 17.10
C ASP A 279 -11.38 12.25 16.96
N VAL A 280 -10.98 12.67 15.75
CA VAL A 280 -10.73 14.08 15.45
C VAL A 280 -11.94 14.96 15.78
N ALA A 281 -13.15 14.50 15.43
CA ALA A 281 -14.36 15.29 15.65
C ALA A 281 -14.67 15.52 17.13
N ARG A 282 -14.43 14.51 17.97
CA ARG A 282 -14.63 14.59 19.43
C ARG A 282 -13.52 15.41 20.09
N LEU A 283 -12.26 15.10 19.77
CA LEU A 283 -11.11 15.81 20.34
C LEU A 283 -11.08 17.28 19.93
N ALA A 284 -11.50 17.64 18.72
CA ALA A 284 -11.58 19.04 18.31
C ALA A 284 -12.59 19.87 19.15
N LYS A 285 -13.63 19.24 19.67
CA LYS A 285 -14.69 19.90 20.44
C LYS A 285 -14.46 19.87 21.95
N ASP A 286 -13.71 18.90 22.45
CA ASP A 286 -13.52 18.68 23.89
C ASP A 286 -12.08 18.97 24.29
N ARG A 287 -11.88 20.20 24.83
CA ARG A 287 -10.56 20.64 25.30
C ARG A 287 -10.06 19.80 26.47
N ALA A 288 -10.93 19.45 27.42
CA ALA A 288 -10.52 18.68 28.58
C ALA A 288 -10.01 17.29 28.16
N LEU A 289 -10.67 16.67 27.18
CA LEU A 289 -10.23 15.40 26.63
C LEU A 289 -8.87 15.52 25.90
N ARG A 290 -8.61 16.65 25.19
CA ARG A 290 -7.29 16.91 24.60
C ARG A 290 -6.21 17.09 25.68
N ASP A 291 -6.48 17.88 26.70
CA ASP A 291 -5.53 18.11 27.81
C ASP A 291 -5.20 16.76 28.50
N GLU A 292 -6.19 15.90 28.65
CA GLU A 292 -5.99 14.53 29.16
C GLU A 292 -5.15 13.66 28.22
N LEU A 293 -5.35 13.76 26.89
CA LEU A 293 -4.51 13.08 25.89
C LEU A 293 -3.06 13.54 26.03
N VAL A 294 -2.80 14.85 26.10
CA VAL A 294 -1.44 15.39 26.25
C VAL A 294 -0.80 14.90 27.55
N SER A 295 -1.55 14.89 28.65
CA SER A 295 -1.08 14.34 29.93
C SER A 295 -0.71 12.85 29.81
N TYR A 296 -1.55 12.06 29.11
CA TYR A 296 -1.27 10.66 28.83
C TYR A 296 0.02 10.47 28.02
N LEU A 297 0.20 11.27 26.96
CA LEU A 297 1.41 11.25 26.15
C LEU A 297 2.67 11.56 26.97
N GLY A 298 2.59 12.53 27.89
CA GLY A 298 3.68 12.89 28.78
C GLY A 298 4.13 11.74 29.70
N ALA A 299 3.19 10.91 30.13
CA ALA A 299 3.48 9.72 30.92
C ALA A 299 4.03 8.53 30.12
N HIS A 300 3.92 8.54 28.76
CA HIS A 300 4.22 7.41 27.88
C HIS A 300 5.18 7.80 26.73
N VAL A 301 6.10 8.73 26.99
CA VAL A 301 7.06 9.21 25.96
C VAL A 301 7.96 8.07 25.45
N ASP A 302 8.39 7.15 26.33
CA ASP A 302 9.22 6.01 25.93
C ASP A 302 8.45 5.09 24.96
N GLU A 303 7.20 4.78 25.25
CA GLU A 303 6.37 3.95 24.36
C GLU A 303 6.06 4.67 23.04
N LEU A 304 5.89 5.98 23.08
CA LEU A 304 5.73 6.78 21.87
C LEU A 304 6.98 6.72 20.99
N ASP A 305 8.16 6.96 21.57
CA ASP A 305 9.44 6.90 20.86
C ASP A 305 9.68 5.53 20.24
N ARG A 306 9.45 4.47 21.01
CA ARG A 306 9.57 3.08 20.56
C ARG A 306 8.46 2.63 19.61
N GLY A 307 7.34 3.35 19.55
CA GLY A 307 6.17 2.99 18.72
C GLY A 307 5.35 1.87 19.31
N THR A 308 5.36 1.71 20.62
CA THR A 308 4.62 0.68 21.37
C THR A 308 3.46 1.25 22.17
N ILE A 309 3.25 2.56 22.12
CA ILE A 309 2.16 3.23 22.81
C ILE A 309 0.80 2.68 22.39
N GLN A 310 -0.11 2.56 23.34
CA GLN A 310 -1.51 2.18 23.14
C GLN A 310 -2.39 3.28 23.75
N LEU A 311 -3.04 4.03 22.88
CA LEU A 311 -3.96 5.07 23.36
C LEU A 311 -5.24 4.46 23.92
N PRO A 312 -5.76 4.94 25.05
CA PRO A 312 -7.06 4.56 25.58
C PRO A 312 -8.21 4.77 24.60
N GLU A 313 -9.18 3.85 24.60
CA GLU A 313 -10.33 3.86 23.68
C GLU A 313 -11.10 5.17 23.64
N LYS A 314 -11.15 5.90 24.77
CA LYS A 314 -11.82 7.20 24.85
C LYS A 314 -11.29 8.26 23.89
N PHE A 315 -10.06 8.10 23.37
CA PHE A 315 -9.47 9.00 22.39
C PHE A 315 -9.66 8.51 20.95
N LEU A 316 -10.10 7.25 20.75
CA LEU A 316 -10.03 6.57 19.46
C LEU A 316 -11.31 6.68 18.66
N ALA A 317 -11.14 6.79 17.36
CA ALA A 317 -12.22 6.71 16.37
C ALA A 317 -12.59 5.25 16.09
N THR A 318 -13.83 5.02 15.68
CA THR A 318 -14.30 3.71 15.15
C THR A 318 -14.35 3.68 13.62
N ALA A 319 -14.06 4.82 12.98
CA ALA A 319 -13.92 4.96 11.54
C ALA A 319 -12.86 5.99 11.23
N ALA A 320 -12.16 5.78 10.12
CA ALA A 320 -11.28 6.81 9.60
C ALA A 320 -11.21 6.73 8.08
N SER A 321 -11.14 7.89 7.44
CA SER A 321 -10.87 8.02 6.02
C SER A 321 -9.40 8.33 5.81
N SER A 322 -8.77 7.58 4.92
CA SER A 322 -7.41 7.79 4.49
C SER A 322 -7.40 8.31 3.06
N PHE A 323 -6.77 9.43 2.85
CA PHE A 323 -6.65 10.05 1.53
C PHE A 323 -5.26 9.81 0.96
N SER A 324 -5.19 9.56 -0.33
CA SER A 324 -3.96 9.54 -1.10
C SER A 324 -3.95 10.74 -2.03
N PRO A 325 -3.65 11.94 -1.54
CA PRO A 325 -3.77 13.16 -2.33
C PRO A 325 -2.70 13.27 -3.41
N HIS A 326 -1.53 12.69 -3.15
CA HIS A 326 -0.37 12.87 -4.01
C HIS A 326 0.43 11.58 -4.12
N GLY A 327 0.29 10.89 -5.22
CA GLY A 327 1.07 9.68 -5.48
C GLY A 327 2.58 9.89 -5.57
N LEU A 328 3.05 11.13 -5.54
CA LEU A 328 4.45 11.49 -5.64
C LEU A 328 5.12 11.77 -4.31
N ALA A 329 4.49 12.66 -3.57
CA ALA A 329 4.91 12.94 -2.23
C ALA A 329 4.15 11.97 -1.33
N ARG A 330 4.81 11.04 -0.77
CA ARG A 330 4.24 10.04 0.12
C ARG A 330 3.91 10.66 1.45
N GLN A 331 2.95 11.54 1.43
CA GLN A 331 2.50 12.17 2.64
C GLN A 331 1.56 11.23 3.35
N GLN A 332 1.85 11.05 4.61
CA GLN A 332 0.95 10.39 5.52
C GLN A 332 -0.23 11.31 5.83
N ASN A 333 -1.39 10.73 6.09
CA ASN A 333 -2.46 11.44 6.73
C ASN A 333 -2.04 11.82 8.14
N ARG A 334 -2.38 13.03 8.57
CA ARG A 334 -1.97 13.60 9.85
C ARG A 334 -3.19 13.88 10.74
N PRO A 335 -3.83 12.84 11.29
CA PRO A 335 -5.03 13.02 12.08
C PRO A 335 -4.78 13.73 13.41
N PHE A 336 -3.57 13.62 13.97
CA PHE A 336 -3.22 14.35 15.21
C PHE A 336 -2.92 15.81 14.96
N ASP A 337 -2.30 16.19 13.83
CA ASP A 337 -2.16 17.58 13.39
C ASP A 337 -3.51 18.32 13.30
N ALA A 338 -4.60 17.60 13.11
CA ALA A 338 -5.94 18.18 13.08
C ALA A 338 -6.49 18.54 14.49
N VAL A 339 -5.84 18.07 15.57
CA VAL A 339 -6.34 18.21 16.94
C VAL A 339 -5.30 18.70 17.94
N LEU A 340 -4.02 18.57 17.64
CA LEU A 340 -2.88 19.01 18.45
C LEU A 340 -1.95 19.88 17.60
N ASP A 341 -1.38 20.88 18.27
CA ASP A 341 -0.27 21.69 17.72
C ASP A 341 1.05 21.24 18.38
N PRO A 342 2.23 21.34 17.73
CA PRO A 342 3.50 21.07 18.38
C PRO A 342 3.69 21.82 19.72
N THR A 343 3.10 23.01 19.89
CA THR A 343 3.13 23.75 21.15
C THR A 343 2.37 23.06 22.28
N ASP A 344 1.34 22.28 22.00
CA ASP A 344 0.63 21.47 23.00
C ASP A 344 1.55 20.40 23.61
N LEU A 345 2.54 19.95 22.84
CA LEU A 345 3.51 18.92 23.22
C LEU A 345 4.83 19.50 23.78
N ALA A 346 4.96 20.83 23.89
CA ALA A 346 6.19 21.47 24.33
C ALA A 346 6.59 21.12 25.78
N GLY A 347 5.65 20.64 26.59
CA GLY A 347 5.89 20.20 27.98
C GLY A 347 6.37 18.74 28.10
N LEU A 348 6.49 17.98 27.01
CA LEU A 348 6.97 16.60 27.05
C LEU A 348 8.47 16.55 27.37
N ASP A 349 8.90 15.67 28.27
CA ASP A 349 10.32 15.39 28.49
C ASP A 349 10.85 14.44 27.39
N LEU A 350 11.35 15.01 26.31
CA LEU A 350 11.92 14.30 25.16
C LEU A 350 13.45 14.06 25.29
N SER A 351 14.05 14.40 26.43
CA SER A 351 15.53 14.39 26.62
C SER A 351 16.15 13.00 26.44
N LYS A 352 15.40 11.93 26.69
CA LYS A 352 15.84 10.54 26.57
C LYS A 352 15.37 9.87 25.28
N ALA A 353 14.52 10.52 24.49
CA ALA A 353 14.00 9.96 23.26
C ALA A 353 15.10 9.83 22.20
N ARG A 354 15.05 8.75 21.43
CA ARG A 354 16.01 8.50 20.32
C ARG A 354 15.51 9.10 19.02
N LEU A 355 14.20 8.96 18.76
CA LEU A 355 13.54 9.34 17.52
C LEU A 355 12.74 10.64 17.69
N VAL A 356 11.93 10.75 18.73
CA VAL A 356 11.02 11.90 18.94
C VAL A 356 11.72 13.01 19.75
N LYS A 357 12.74 13.62 19.19
CA LYS A 357 13.58 14.62 19.91
C LYS A 357 12.94 16.01 19.97
N THR A 358 11.90 16.26 19.21
CA THR A 358 11.17 17.53 19.18
C THR A 358 9.66 17.30 19.32
N PRO A 359 8.89 18.30 19.79
CA PRO A 359 7.42 18.21 19.81
C PRO A 359 6.82 17.90 18.45
N HIS A 360 7.38 18.47 17.39
CA HIS A 360 6.96 18.19 16.01
C HIS A 360 7.21 16.73 15.62
N ALA A 361 8.38 16.18 15.93
CA ALA A 361 8.69 14.76 15.67
C ALA A 361 7.78 13.83 16.49
N ALA A 362 7.41 14.22 17.71
CA ALA A 362 6.43 13.48 18.52
C ALA A 362 5.05 13.44 17.85
N LEU A 363 4.61 14.55 17.28
CA LEU A 363 3.36 14.65 16.54
C LEU A 363 3.40 13.79 15.27
N LEU A 364 4.48 13.87 14.47
CA LEU A 364 4.70 13.00 13.30
C LEU A 364 4.69 11.51 13.70
N ARG A 365 5.25 11.18 14.85
CA ARG A 365 5.26 9.80 15.34
C ARG A 365 3.86 9.32 15.72
N LEU A 366 3.05 10.15 16.34
CA LEU A 366 1.64 9.85 16.64
C LEU A 366 0.85 9.59 15.36
N ASP A 367 1.01 10.46 14.38
CA ASP A 367 0.37 10.29 13.07
C ASP A 367 0.79 8.97 12.41
N ASP A 368 2.08 8.66 12.41
CA ASP A 368 2.64 7.43 11.86
C ASP A 368 2.11 6.15 12.55
N LEU A 369 1.81 6.23 13.84
CA LEU A 369 1.26 5.10 14.60
C LEU A 369 -0.25 4.92 14.43
N SER A 370 -0.94 5.90 13.85
CA SER A 370 -2.36 5.79 13.54
C SER A 370 -2.60 4.87 12.34
N CYS A 371 -3.78 4.24 12.28
CA CYS A 371 -4.14 3.41 11.13
C CYS A 371 -4.07 4.18 9.81
N VAL A 372 -4.56 5.42 9.80
CA VAL A 372 -4.62 6.24 8.57
C VAL A 372 -3.26 6.82 8.18
N GLY A 373 -2.42 7.19 9.12
CA GLY A 373 -1.07 7.67 8.85
C GLY A 373 -0.19 6.55 8.31
N CYS A 374 -0.18 5.39 8.98
CA CYS A 374 0.53 4.20 8.52
C CYS A 374 0.04 3.74 7.14
N HIS A 375 -1.27 3.77 6.87
CA HIS A 375 -1.86 3.34 5.60
C HIS A 375 -1.34 4.14 4.40
N GLN A 376 -1.07 5.42 4.55
CA GLN A 376 -0.56 6.29 3.49
C GLN A 376 0.96 6.51 3.56
N GLY A 377 1.60 5.97 4.57
CA GLY A 377 3.01 6.25 4.84
C GLY A 377 3.94 5.83 3.71
N ARG A 378 3.73 4.65 3.13
CA ARG A 378 4.66 4.13 2.11
C ARG A 378 4.05 3.06 1.23
N GLY A 379 4.75 2.80 0.14
CA GLY A 379 4.43 1.73 -0.77
C GLY A 379 3.24 2.05 -1.67
N ILE A 380 2.58 1.03 -2.12
CA ILE A 380 1.44 1.13 -3.02
C ILE A 380 0.26 1.68 -2.24
N ALA A 381 0.00 2.97 -2.37
CA ALA A 381 -1.11 3.66 -1.70
C ALA A 381 -1.22 3.32 -0.19
N GLY A 382 -0.07 3.19 0.49
CA GLY A 382 0.00 2.81 1.90
C GLY A 382 -0.30 1.34 2.21
N PHE A 383 -0.53 0.49 1.22
CA PHE A 383 -0.67 -0.95 1.46
C PHE A 383 0.68 -1.58 1.76
N HIS A 384 0.81 -2.16 2.91
CA HIS A 384 2.00 -2.93 3.27
C HIS A 384 2.03 -4.32 2.63
N PHE A 385 0.87 -4.81 2.21
CA PHE A 385 0.73 -6.10 1.57
C PHE A 385 -0.48 -6.10 0.64
N VAL A 386 -0.25 -6.39 -0.64
CA VAL A 386 -1.31 -6.45 -1.67
C VAL A 386 -1.62 -7.87 -2.15
N GLY A 387 -0.85 -8.85 -1.70
CA GLY A 387 -0.89 -10.22 -2.19
C GLY A 387 -0.11 -10.39 -3.49
N GLU A 388 0.35 -11.60 -3.75
CA GLU A 388 1.03 -11.98 -4.99
C GLU A 388 0.04 -12.65 -5.93
N ASP A 389 0.21 -12.43 -7.25
CA ASP A 389 -0.59 -13.11 -8.24
C ASP A 389 0.09 -14.39 -8.70
N ARG A 390 -0.71 -15.38 -9.09
CA ARG A 390 -0.20 -16.56 -9.77
C ARG A 390 0.28 -16.22 -11.16
N GLU A 391 1.40 -16.80 -11.55
CA GLU A 391 1.85 -16.74 -12.93
C GLU A 391 0.82 -17.42 -13.83
N GLY A 392 0.42 -16.73 -14.91
CA GLY A 392 -0.42 -17.28 -15.97
C GLY A 392 -1.89 -17.54 -15.65
N THR A 393 -2.39 -17.20 -14.46
CA THR A 393 -3.78 -17.52 -14.08
C THR A 393 -4.83 -16.51 -14.52
N HIS A 394 -4.45 -15.30 -14.91
CA HIS A 394 -5.36 -14.25 -15.34
C HIS A 394 -4.95 -13.67 -16.69
N PRO A 395 -5.32 -14.31 -17.81
CA PRO A 395 -4.80 -13.95 -19.13
C PRO A 395 -5.16 -12.53 -19.58
N LEU A 396 -6.24 -11.97 -19.09
CA LEU A 396 -6.70 -10.63 -19.49
C LEU A 396 -6.17 -9.50 -18.60
N ASN A 397 -5.83 -9.80 -17.34
CA ASN A 397 -5.30 -8.82 -16.39
C ASN A 397 -4.20 -9.41 -15.52
N ALA A 398 -3.41 -10.29 -16.11
CA ALA A 398 -2.30 -10.93 -15.43
C ALA A 398 -1.19 -9.92 -15.13
N VAL A 399 -1.35 -9.15 -14.09
CA VAL A 399 -0.30 -8.33 -13.51
C VAL A 399 0.25 -9.07 -12.32
N PHE A 400 1.50 -9.52 -12.44
CA PHE A 400 2.18 -10.13 -11.31
C PHE A 400 2.62 -9.05 -10.33
N PHE A 401 2.12 -9.13 -9.12
CA PHE A 401 2.55 -8.28 -8.01
C PHE A 401 3.54 -8.99 -7.11
N ALA A 402 4.68 -8.41 -6.94
CA ALA A 402 5.43 -8.63 -5.72
C ALA A 402 4.71 -7.89 -4.56
N GLY A 403 4.73 -8.46 -3.37
CA GLY A 403 4.24 -7.78 -2.17
C GLY A 403 4.89 -6.41 -1.98
N SER A 404 4.29 -5.53 -1.18
CA SER A 404 4.78 -4.16 -1.01
C SER A 404 6.23 -4.13 -0.49
N GLY A 405 7.02 -3.15 -0.97
CA GLY A 405 8.39 -2.97 -0.51
C GLY A 405 8.49 -2.76 1.00
N HIS A 406 7.53 -2.06 1.59
CA HIS A 406 7.46 -1.86 3.03
C HIS A 406 7.24 -3.17 3.80
N PHE A 407 6.33 -4.04 3.33
CA PHE A 407 6.14 -5.36 3.91
C PHE A 407 7.43 -6.19 3.90
N ARG A 408 8.11 -6.21 2.75
CA ARG A 408 9.38 -6.94 2.61
C ARG A 408 10.49 -6.38 3.50
N ALA A 409 10.57 -5.07 3.64
CA ALA A 409 11.54 -4.41 4.51
C ALA A 409 11.31 -4.68 6.00
N ASP A 410 10.07 -4.96 6.41
CA ASP A 410 9.74 -5.30 7.81
C ASP A 410 9.99 -6.78 8.17
N LEU A 411 10.13 -7.67 7.18
CA LEU A 411 10.34 -9.10 7.44
C LEU A 411 11.57 -9.40 8.31
N PRO A 412 12.76 -8.80 8.09
CA PRO A 412 13.93 -9.06 8.93
C PRO A 412 13.68 -8.74 10.42
N ARG A 413 12.98 -7.67 10.74
CA ARG A 413 12.61 -7.32 12.11
C ARG A 413 11.69 -8.37 12.72
N ARG A 414 10.71 -8.85 11.95
CA ARG A 414 9.79 -9.92 12.41
C ARG A 414 10.51 -11.25 12.61
N ILE A 415 11.48 -11.59 11.75
CA ILE A 415 12.32 -12.76 11.90
C ILE A 415 13.12 -12.67 13.19
N ALA A 416 13.81 -11.54 13.41
CA ALA A 416 14.60 -11.32 14.64
C ALA A 416 13.72 -11.41 15.91
N TYR A 417 12.47 -10.92 15.83
CA TYR A 417 11.51 -11.08 16.92
C TYR A 417 11.19 -12.55 17.20
N LEU A 418 10.85 -13.32 16.16
CA LEU A 418 10.56 -14.75 16.27
C LEU A 418 11.76 -15.54 16.83
N GLU A 419 12.97 -15.25 16.36
CA GLU A 419 14.21 -15.86 16.85
C GLU A 419 14.43 -15.59 18.34
N ALA A 420 14.21 -14.37 18.78
CA ALA A 420 14.37 -14.01 20.19
C ALA A 420 13.36 -14.77 21.07
N VAL A 421 12.08 -14.80 20.64
CA VAL A 421 11.01 -15.55 21.36
C VAL A 421 11.34 -17.05 21.40
N GLU A 422 11.77 -17.65 20.28
CA GLU A 422 12.11 -19.06 20.20
C GLU A 422 13.25 -19.44 21.14
N ARG A 423 14.25 -18.58 21.27
CA ARG A 423 15.35 -18.76 22.23
C ARG A 423 14.96 -18.50 23.69
N GLY A 424 13.73 -18.01 23.94
CA GLY A 424 13.25 -17.65 25.27
C GLY A 424 13.77 -16.30 25.77
N GLY A 425 14.27 -15.46 24.85
CA GLY A 425 14.70 -14.10 25.15
C GLY A 425 13.52 -13.11 25.15
N LEU A 426 13.80 -11.86 25.52
CA LEU A 426 12.87 -10.74 25.42
C LEU A 426 13.15 -10.00 24.10
N PRO A 427 12.28 -10.15 23.09
CA PRO A 427 12.46 -9.45 21.83
C PRO A 427 12.19 -7.96 21.99
N SER A 428 12.89 -7.11 21.21
CA SER A 428 12.49 -5.73 21.05
C SER A 428 11.17 -5.66 20.30
N ALA A 429 10.22 -4.91 20.85
CA ALA A 429 8.96 -4.59 20.21
C ALA A 429 8.99 -3.23 19.48
N ASP A 430 10.16 -2.60 19.41
CA ASP A 430 10.33 -1.30 18.77
C ASP A 430 9.86 -1.36 17.31
N ARG A 431 9.09 -0.36 16.91
CA ARG A 431 8.57 -0.24 15.54
C ARG A 431 9.29 0.91 14.85
N PRO A 432 9.88 0.69 13.68
CA PRO A 432 10.37 1.80 12.86
C PRO A 432 9.19 2.68 12.45
N MET A 433 9.45 3.92 12.08
CA MET A 433 8.42 4.73 11.42
C MET A 433 8.08 4.12 10.07
N SER A 434 6.78 4.04 9.74
CA SER A 434 6.32 3.51 8.46
C SER A 434 6.76 4.39 7.28
N ILE A 435 7.05 5.66 7.56
CA ILE A 435 7.52 6.65 6.60
C ILE A 435 9.06 6.67 6.43
N ALA A 436 9.80 5.91 7.24
CA ALA A 436 11.26 5.84 7.12
C ALA A 436 11.69 5.24 5.77
N PRO A 437 12.78 5.67 5.14
CA PRO A 437 13.31 5.05 3.93
C PRO A 437 13.52 3.55 4.09
N ILE A 438 13.20 2.76 3.06
CA ILE A 438 13.42 1.30 3.05
C ILE A 438 14.90 0.97 2.93
N SER A 439 15.61 1.74 2.13
CA SER A 439 17.06 1.64 1.92
C SER A 439 17.81 2.56 2.86
N ALA A 440 19.10 2.33 3.01
CA ALA A 440 19.98 3.18 3.81
C ALA A 440 19.99 4.66 3.38
N ARG A 441 19.67 4.92 2.10
CA ARG A 441 19.47 6.26 1.55
C ARG A 441 18.09 6.34 0.90
N ALA A 442 17.44 7.46 1.10
CA ALA A 442 16.10 7.72 0.60
C ALA A 442 16.10 7.86 -0.93
N THR A 443 15.25 7.08 -1.59
CA THR A 443 15.10 7.11 -3.05
C THR A 443 14.15 8.23 -3.48
N TYR A 444 13.92 8.34 -4.77
CA TYR A 444 13.02 9.33 -5.33
C TYR A 444 11.63 9.32 -4.68
N GLY A 445 11.18 10.48 -4.21
CA GLY A 445 9.88 10.66 -3.56
C GLY A 445 9.83 10.18 -2.10
N ASP A 446 10.87 9.51 -1.59
CA ASP A 446 10.95 9.14 -0.19
C ASP A 446 11.13 10.39 0.70
N LEU A 447 10.75 10.24 1.96
CA LEU A 447 11.02 11.26 2.96
C LEU A 447 12.50 11.32 3.30
N CYS A 448 12.97 12.51 3.59
CA CYS A 448 14.36 12.81 3.95
C CYS A 448 14.42 13.88 5.03
N ALA A 449 15.53 13.91 5.75
CA ALA A 449 15.78 14.93 6.75
C ALA A 449 16.14 16.27 6.08
N LEU A 450 15.45 17.33 6.46
CA LEU A 450 15.77 18.70 6.05
C LEU A 450 17.05 19.19 6.72
N PRO A 451 17.76 20.16 6.14
CA PRO A 451 18.87 20.80 6.81
C PRO A 451 18.47 21.38 8.18
N GLY A 452 19.14 20.92 9.23
CA GLY A 452 18.82 21.31 10.60
C GLY A 452 17.84 20.41 11.33
N ALA A 453 17.30 19.37 10.69
CA ALA A 453 16.55 18.32 11.37
C ALA A 453 17.37 17.70 12.52
N THR A 454 16.73 17.44 13.64
CA THR A 454 17.37 16.88 14.84
C THR A 454 16.89 15.47 15.19
N SER A 455 15.72 15.10 14.69
CA SER A 455 15.09 13.80 14.96
C SER A 455 15.40 12.75 13.91
N PHE A 456 15.69 13.17 12.67
CA PHE A 456 15.90 12.27 11.54
C PHE A 456 17.22 12.55 10.83
N ASP A 457 17.86 11.50 10.33
CA ASP A 457 19.11 11.53 9.57
C ASP A 457 18.98 10.94 8.15
N TRP A 458 17.76 10.87 7.64
CA TRP A 458 17.45 10.24 6.35
C TRP A 458 17.98 11.08 5.18
N ALA A 459 19.10 10.63 4.61
CA ALA A 459 19.72 11.30 3.47
C ALA A 459 19.20 10.75 2.14
N CYS A 460 19.09 11.61 1.15
CA CYS A 460 18.74 11.20 -0.21
C CYS A 460 19.89 10.44 -0.90
N GLU A 461 19.54 9.60 -1.88
CA GLU A 461 20.52 9.02 -2.82
C GLU A 461 21.23 10.11 -3.63
N ASP A 462 22.37 9.72 -4.23
CA ASP A 462 23.16 10.63 -5.05
C ASP A 462 22.34 11.13 -6.26
N GLY A 463 22.43 12.41 -6.55
CA GLY A 463 21.65 13.07 -7.60
C GLY A 463 20.27 13.58 -7.16
N LEU A 464 19.86 13.27 -5.93
CA LEU A 464 18.63 13.78 -5.33
C LEU A 464 18.95 14.79 -4.21
N THR A 465 18.04 15.70 -3.98
CA THR A 465 18.12 16.66 -2.86
C THR A 465 16.87 16.60 -2.04
N CYS A 466 17.00 16.78 -0.73
CA CYS A 466 15.87 16.89 0.18
C CYS A 466 15.20 18.25 -0.01
N GLN A 467 13.94 18.24 -0.44
CA GLN A 467 13.18 19.44 -0.73
C GLN A 467 11.91 19.47 0.12
N LEU A 468 11.67 20.60 0.78
CA LEU A 468 10.41 20.85 1.46
C LEU A 468 9.31 21.03 0.42
N ILE A 469 8.39 20.07 0.32
CA ILE A 469 7.23 20.15 -0.60
C ILE A 469 5.95 20.34 0.17
N ASP A 470 5.92 19.85 1.39
CA ASP A 470 4.79 19.99 2.28
C ASP A 470 5.14 21.05 3.33
N PRO A 471 4.70 22.28 3.12
CA PRO A 471 4.81 23.29 4.15
C PRO A 471 3.67 23.16 5.15
N ALA A 472 3.24 21.91 5.48
CA ALA A 472 2.36 21.72 6.62
C ALA A 472 2.84 22.61 7.76
N VAL A 473 1.94 23.24 8.45
CA VAL A 473 2.25 24.31 9.40
C VAL A 473 3.41 23.87 10.30
N GLY A 474 4.57 24.54 10.15
CA GLY A 474 5.74 24.28 10.97
C GLY A 474 6.57 23.04 10.59
N GLU A 475 6.44 22.47 9.38
CA GLU A 475 7.33 21.39 8.95
C GLU A 475 8.78 21.84 8.88
N THR A 476 9.62 21.32 9.74
CA THR A 476 11.02 21.67 9.89
C THR A 476 11.96 20.46 9.84
N GLU A 477 11.42 19.26 9.92
CA GLU A 477 12.18 18.03 10.05
C GLU A 477 12.27 17.25 8.73
N LEU A 478 11.18 17.21 7.94
CA LEU A 478 11.06 16.31 6.79
C LEU A 478 10.78 17.03 5.47
N GLY A 479 11.49 16.61 4.46
CA GLY A 479 11.25 16.94 3.07
C GLY A 479 11.13 15.66 2.23
N HIS A 480 11.24 15.78 0.92
CA HIS A 480 11.20 14.66 -0.02
C HIS A 480 12.39 14.70 -0.96
N CYS A 481 12.88 13.53 -1.32
CA CYS A 481 14.00 13.36 -2.24
C CYS A 481 13.56 13.57 -3.68
N PHE A 482 14.03 14.65 -4.31
CA PHE A 482 13.77 14.96 -5.71
C PHE A 482 15.03 15.37 -6.44
N PRO A 483 15.13 15.11 -7.75
CA PRO A 483 16.25 15.61 -8.54
C PRO A 483 16.21 17.15 -8.61
N VAL A 484 17.38 17.77 -8.66
CA VAL A 484 17.50 19.23 -8.83
C VAL A 484 16.91 19.66 -10.17
N ALA A 485 17.14 18.87 -11.22
CA ALA A 485 16.59 19.10 -12.55
C ALA A 485 15.68 17.95 -12.96
N ARG A 486 14.38 18.22 -13.08
CA ARG A 486 13.36 17.24 -13.49
C ARG A 486 13.20 17.27 -15.00
N ARG A 487 13.45 16.11 -15.63
CA ARG A 487 13.39 15.91 -17.08
C ARG A 487 12.12 15.17 -17.48
N ALA A 488 11.98 14.87 -18.76
CA ALA A 488 10.86 14.06 -19.26
C ALA A 488 10.73 12.74 -18.50
N GLY A 489 9.50 12.40 -18.13
CA GLY A 489 9.19 11.22 -17.35
C GLY A 489 9.29 11.39 -15.84
N ASP A 490 9.90 12.46 -15.35
CA ASP A 490 9.93 12.75 -13.92
C ASP A 490 8.60 13.34 -13.46
N PRO A 491 8.18 13.00 -12.25
CA PRO A 491 6.98 13.61 -11.68
C PRO A 491 7.20 15.09 -11.39
N CYS A 492 6.12 15.84 -11.48
CA CYS A 492 6.07 17.26 -11.13
C CYS A 492 4.78 17.60 -10.39
N LEU A 493 4.76 18.74 -9.72
CA LEU A 493 3.59 19.30 -9.06
C LEU A 493 3.23 20.62 -9.72
N SER A 494 2.06 20.68 -10.32
CA SER A 494 1.54 21.92 -10.88
C SER A 494 0.53 22.53 -9.93
N HIS A 495 0.56 23.84 -9.82
CA HIS A 495 -0.39 24.64 -9.03
C HIS A 495 -1.87 24.33 -9.36
N TYR A 496 -2.15 24.01 -10.62
CA TYR A 496 -3.51 23.67 -11.07
C TYR A 496 -4.08 22.37 -10.50
N VAL A 497 -3.23 21.43 -10.06
CA VAL A 497 -3.70 20.17 -9.44
C VAL A 497 -4.34 20.43 -8.11
N LEU A 498 -3.80 21.39 -7.39
CA LEU A 498 -4.10 21.62 -5.99
C LEU A 498 -5.44 22.36 -5.82
N GLN A 499 -5.83 23.15 -6.83
CA GLN A 499 -7.04 23.96 -6.75
C GLN A 499 -8.35 23.17 -6.97
N ASP A 500 -8.27 21.98 -7.57
CA ASP A 500 -9.45 21.21 -7.96
C ASP A 500 -9.82 20.07 -7.01
N HIS A 501 -9.08 19.89 -5.93
CA HIS A 501 -9.32 18.82 -4.96
C HIS A 501 -10.01 19.33 -3.70
N HIS A 502 -11.29 19.02 -3.53
CA HIS A 502 -12.01 19.36 -2.29
C HIS A 502 -11.44 18.64 -1.05
N SER A 503 -10.86 17.45 -1.21
CA SER A 503 -10.14 16.77 -0.13
C SER A 503 -8.89 17.54 0.34
N LEU A 504 -8.33 18.39 -0.51
CA LEU A 504 -7.25 19.31 -0.17
C LEU A 504 -7.75 20.56 0.57
N ASP A 505 -8.98 21.00 0.29
CA ASP A 505 -9.60 22.08 1.05
C ASP A 505 -9.72 21.73 2.55
N LYS A 506 -9.86 20.45 2.86
CA LYS A 506 -9.86 19.96 4.24
C LYS A 506 -8.46 19.87 4.84
N MET A 507 -7.44 19.74 4.02
CA MET A 507 -6.06 19.54 4.47
C MET A 507 -5.26 20.82 4.51
N VAL A 508 -5.78 21.93 3.99
CA VAL A 508 -5.15 23.28 3.99
C VAL A 508 -3.64 23.21 3.78
N MET A 509 -3.22 22.64 2.66
CA MET A 509 -1.79 22.41 2.42
C MET A 509 -1.29 23.36 1.33
N PRO A 510 -0.54 24.40 1.66
CA PRO A 510 0.10 25.26 0.68
C PRO A 510 1.29 24.51 0.06
N TRP A 511 1.05 23.79 -1.01
CA TRP A 511 2.07 23.05 -1.73
C TRP A 511 3.04 23.96 -2.45
N LYS A 512 4.32 23.61 -2.36
CA LYS A 512 5.31 24.22 -3.22
C LYS A 512 5.23 23.57 -4.59
N GLU A 513 5.04 24.39 -5.63
CA GLU A 513 5.11 23.92 -7.01
C GLU A 513 6.49 23.29 -7.29
N LEU A 514 6.48 22.08 -7.84
CA LEU A 514 7.69 21.40 -8.30
C LEU A 514 7.71 21.43 -9.82
N GLY A 515 8.38 22.43 -10.37
CA GLY A 515 8.51 22.62 -11.81
C GLY A 515 9.42 21.58 -12.48
N CYS A 516 9.43 21.58 -13.79
CA CYS A 516 10.35 20.80 -14.62
C CYS A 516 11.63 21.58 -14.91
N ALA A 517 12.68 20.88 -15.36
CA ALA A 517 13.87 21.52 -15.91
C ALA A 517 13.55 22.36 -17.16
N ALA A 518 14.45 23.26 -17.51
CA ALA A 518 14.29 24.11 -18.69
C ALA A 518 14.05 23.27 -19.96
N GLY A 519 13.07 23.66 -20.76
CA GLY A 519 12.64 22.92 -21.94
C GLY A 519 11.57 21.87 -21.71
N TYR A 520 11.22 21.56 -20.45
CA TYR A 520 10.15 20.63 -20.08
C TYR A 520 8.98 21.35 -19.44
N GLN A 521 7.79 20.80 -19.60
CA GLN A 521 6.56 21.35 -19.02
C GLN A 521 5.91 20.30 -18.09
N CYS A 522 5.43 20.75 -16.95
CA CYS A 522 4.61 19.92 -16.09
C CYS A 522 3.24 19.73 -16.73
N ARG A 523 2.99 18.57 -17.29
CA ARG A 523 1.71 18.20 -17.89
C ARG A 523 0.91 17.37 -16.93
N MET A 524 -0.27 17.85 -16.73
CA MET A 524 -1.29 17.20 -15.94
C MET A 524 -2.41 16.64 -16.79
N PRO A 525 -3.06 15.70 -16.23
CA PRO A 525 -2.56 14.57 -15.48
C PRO A 525 -2.11 13.50 -16.45
N VAL A 526 -0.90 13.11 -16.31
CA VAL A 526 -0.42 11.95 -17.07
C VAL A 526 -0.65 10.73 -16.24
N GLY A 527 -1.22 9.69 -16.82
CA GLY A 527 -1.61 8.49 -16.13
C GLY A 527 -0.53 7.96 -15.19
N GLY A 528 -0.92 7.65 -13.96
CA GLY A 528 -0.04 7.16 -12.92
C GLY A 528 0.77 8.21 -12.17
N PHE A 529 0.76 9.44 -12.63
CA PHE A 529 1.28 10.57 -11.89
C PHE A 529 0.13 11.49 -11.53
N PRO A 530 -0.43 11.35 -10.34
CA PRO A 530 -1.63 12.09 -9.94
C PRO A 530 -1.49 13.60 -10.03
N ASN A 531 -0.25 14.10 -9.94
CA ASN A 531 0.03 15.53 -9.90
C ASN A 531 0.66 16.07 -11.18
N GLY A 532 1.07 15.21 -12.06
CA GLY A 532 1.65 15.57 -13.34
C GLY A 532 3.01 14.94 -13.61
N MET A 533 3.44 15.04 -14.84
CA MET A 533 4.72 14.54 -15.33
C MET A 533 5.39 15.60 -16.20
N CYS A 534 6.69 15.69 -16.08
CA CYS A 534 7.49 16.52 -16.98
C CYS A 534 7.49 15.92 -18.37
N THR A 535 7.07 16.71 -19.36
CA THR A 535 7.01 16.34 -20.77
C THR A 535 7.67 17.39 -21.65
N SER A 536 8.12 16.99 -22.82
CA SER A 536 8.64 17.89 -23.86
C SER A 536 8.03 17.48 -25.21
N PRO A 537 7.98 18.36 -26.21
CA PRO A 537 7.71 17.97 -27.59
C PRO A 537 8.70 16.90 -28.04
N CYS A 538 8.21 15.89 -28.77
CA CYS A 538 9.06 14.77 -29.21
C CYS A 538 10.27 15.23 -30.04
N GLU A 539 10.11 16.29 -30.82
CA GLU A 539 11.17 16.89 -31.64
C GLU A 539 12.32 17.51 -30.81
N ALA A 540 12.04 17.89 -29.56
CA ALA A 540 13.03 18.50 -28.67
C ALA A 540 13.80 17.46 -27.85
N ILE A 541 13.41 16.18 -27.93
CA ILE A 541 14.01 15.07 -27.18
C ILE A 541 14.91 14.28 -28.11
N GLY A 542 16.22 14.49 -27.99
CA GLY A 542 17.21 13.88 -28.89
C GLY A 542 17.46 12.39 -28.69
N THR A 543 16.84 11.73 -27.72
CA THR A 543 17.07 10.31 -27.39
C THR A 543 15.83 9.48 -27.59
N PRO A 544 15.90 8.37 -28.35
CA PRO A 544 14.79 7.42 -28.46
C PRO A 544 14.41 6.86 -27.11
N GLY A 545 13.12 6.89 -26.77
CA GLY A 545 12.59 6.31 -25.54
C GLY A 545 12.31 7.32 -24.41
N GLU A 546 12.58 8.60 -24.59
CA GLU A 546 12.08 9.64 -23.69
C GLU A 546 10.59 9.90 -23.93
N ILE A 547 9.88 10.19 -22.84
CA ILE A 547 8.44 10.42 -22.90
C ILE A 547 8.17 11.78 -23.48
N CYS A 548 7.45 11.82 -24.57
CA CYS A 548 7.07 13.06 -25.25
C CYS A 548 5.56 13.08 -25.55
N GLY A 549 5.03 14.30 -25.64
CA GLY A 549 3.63 14.53 -25.97
C GLY A 549 2.66 14.52 -24.79
N PRO A 550 1.45 15.04 -25.00
CA PRO A 550 0.52 15.33 -23.89
C PRO A 550 -0.37 14.17 -23.47
N THR A 551 -0.33 13.00 -24.14
CA THR A 551 -1.35 11.97 -24.01
C THR A 551 -0.82 10.61 -23.56
N ALA A 552 0.48 10.51 -23.36
CA ALA A 552 1.16 9.24 -23.17
C ALA A 552 0.60 8.38 -22.03
N GLY A 553 0.22 8.94 -20.91
CA GLY A 553 -0.25 8.13 -19.78
C GLY A 553 -1.75 7.86 -19.74
N ASN A 554 -2.56 8.65 -20.43
CA ASN A 554 -4.01 8.50 -20.43
C ASN A 554 -4.43 7.25 -21.21
N GLY A 555 -3.79 7.04 -22.36
CA GLY A 555 -4.09 5.92 -23.22
C GLY A 555 -3.81 4.56 -22.56
N PHE A 556 -2.80 4.45 -21.71
CA PHE A 556 -2.51 3.20 -21.01
C PHE A 556 -3.62 2.80 -20.03
N ALA A 557 -4.09 3.74 -19.24
CA ALA A 557 -5.17 3.48 -18.30
C ALA A 557 -6.50 3.19 -19.02
N ASP A 558 -6.77 3.89 -20.13
CA ASP A 558 -7.94 3.63 -20.99
C ASP A 558 -7.85 2.23 -21.64
N CYS A 559 -6.65 1.86 -22.07
CA CYS A 559 -6.38 0.54 -22.63
C CYS A 559 -6.69 -0.57 -21.61
N LEU A 560 -6.17 -0.47 -20.39
CA LEU A 560 -6.45 -1.43 -19.32
C LEU A 560 -7.94 -1.51 -18.99
N SER A 561 -8.62 -0.38 -18.95
CA SER A 561 -10.05 -0.32 -18.68
C SER A 561 -10.91 -0.80 -19.87
N GLY A 562 -10.34 -0.78 -21.07
CA GLY A 562 -10.94 -1.23 -22.31
C GLY A 562 -10.87 -2.74 -22.55
N ARG A 563 -10.48 -3.54 -21.54
CA ARG A 563 -10.33 -5.01 -21.57
C ARG A 563 -9.13 -5.53 -22.35
N SER A 564 -8.16 -4.71 -22.70
CA SER A 564 -6.90 -5.17 -23.23
C SER A 564 -6.02 -5.76 -22.12
N THR A 565 -5.15 -6.68 -22.47
CA THR A 565 -4.18 -7.22 -21.51
C THR A 565 -3.15 -6.16 -21.11
N PHE A 566 -2.53 -6.35 -19.95
CA PHE A 566 -1.44 -5.46 -19.51
C PHE A 566 -0.31 -5.42 -20.55
N ARG A 567 0.05 -6.57 -21.13
CA ARG A 567 1.07 -6.66 -22.18
C ARG A 567 0.71 -5.80 -23.40
N GLU A 568 -0.51 -5.96 -23.95
CA GLU A 568 -0.96 -5.17 -25.09
C GLU A 568 -0.96 -3.67 -24.81
N CYS A 569 -1.38 -3.29 -23.60
CA CYS A 569 -1.38 -1.89 -23.19
C CYS A 569 0.05 -1.35 -23.05
N LEU A 570 0.96 -2.14 -22.52
CA LEU A 570 2.37 -1.77 -22.39
C LEU A 570 3.06 -1.64 -23.75
N GLU A 571 2.74 -2.52 -24.70
CA GLU A 571 3.26 -2.46 -26.07
C GLU A 571 2.73 -1.27 -26.85
N ARG A 572 1.46 -0.91 -26.66
CA ARG A 572 0.85 0.27 -27.32
C ARG A 572 1.35 1.60 -26.74
N HIS A 573 1.79 1.59 -25.50
CA HIS A 573 2.21 2.78 -24.76
C HIS A 573 3.67 2.64 -24.34
N SER A 574 4.56 2.64 -25.34
CA SER A 574 6.00 2.44 -25.18
C SER A 574 6.69 3.45 -24.27
N GLU A 575 6.07 4.61 -24.05
CA GLU A 575 6.54 5.62 -23.11
C GLU A 575 6.65 5.11 -21.68
N LEU A 576 5.85 4.12 -21.29
CA LEU A 576 5.98 3.47 -19.99
C LEU A 576 7.18 2.53 -19.90
N GLN A 577 7.62 1.98 -21.03
CA GLN A 577 8.82 1.14 -21.09
C GLN A 577 10.09 1.94 -20.84
N SER A 578 10.10 3.22 -21.21
CA SER A 578 11.25 4.11 -20.98
C SER A 578 11.51 4.40 -19.51
N ARG A 579 10.53 4.19 -18.62
CA ARG A 579 10.64 4.40 -17.17
C ARG A 579 11.44 3.35 -16.42
N GLY A 580 11.95 2.39 -17.11
CA GLY A 580 12.81 1.36 -16.57
C GLY A 580 12.15 0.00 -16.51
N ARG A 581 12.93 -1.00 -16.86
CA ARG A 581 12.62 -2.40 -16.67
C ARG A 581 13.05 -2.83 -15.28
N CYS A 582 12.32 -3.74 -14.71
CA CYS A 582 12.61 -4.30 -13.39
C CYS A 582 12.58 -5.82 -13.42
N ASN A 583 13.35 -6.43 -12.55
CA ASN A 583 13.38 -7.88 -12.34
C ASN A 583 13.89 -8.18 -10.92
N ALA A 584 14.25 -9.42 -10.64
CA ALA A 584 14.73 -9.84 -9.32
C ALA A 584 16.00 -9.10 -8.85
N THR A 585 16.84 -8.64 -9.80
CA THR A 585 18.12 -7.95 -9.50
C THR A 585 18.03 -6.44 -9.71
N ARG A 586 16.98 -5.96 -10.36
CA ARG A 586 16.78 -4.55 -10.67
C ARG A 586 15.42 -4.08 -10.15
N ALA A 587 15.42 -3.55 -8.96
CA ALA A 587 14.20 -3.05 -8.33
C ALA A 587 13.73 -1.73 -8.96
N CYS A 588 12.43 -1.50 -8.91
CA CYS A 588 11.86 -0.19 -9.13
C CYS A 588 12.21 0.74 -7.95
N ARG A 589 12.14 2.03 -8.20
CA ARG A 589 12.12 3.00 -7.09
C ARG A 589 10.96 2.69 -6.14
N SER A 590 11.05 3.13 -4.92
CA SER A 590 10.20 2.66 -3.82
C SER A 590 8.70 2.96 -3.96
N ASP A 591 8.30 3.93 -4.78
CA ASP A 591 6.90 4.29 -5.05
C ASP A 591 6.32 3.63 -6.30
N TYR A 592 7.11 2.79 -6.98
CA TYR A 592 6.72 2.05 -8.18
C TYR A 592 6.64 0.55 -7.89
N VAL A 593 5.82 -0.11 -8.67
CA VAL A 593 5.67 -1.56 -8.65
C VAL A 593 6.29 -2.15 -9.90
N CYS A 594 7.05 -3.22 -9.74
CA CYS A 594 7.47 -4.03 -10.87
C CYS A 594 6.28 -4.87 -11.34
N ALA A 595 5.59 -4.40 -12.37
CA ALA A 595 4.48 -5.12 -12.97
C ALA A 595 5.01 -6.06 -14.06
N ARG A 596 4.74 -7.37 -13.91
CA ARG A 596 5.13 -8.41 -14.87
C ARG A 596 3.89 -9.08 -15.45
N VAL A 597 4.02 -9.70 -16.60
CA VAL A 597 2.95 -10.45 -17.25
C VAL A 597 3.30 -11.93 -17.29
N GLY A 598 2.46 -12.75 -16.68
CA GLY A 598 2.66 -14.20 -16.67
C GLY A 598 4.05 -14.57 -16.13
N THR A 599 4.77 -15.38 -16.90
CA THR A 599 6.11 -15.91 -16.55
C THR A 599 7.26 -14.99 -16.96
N ASP A 600 7.01 -13.77 -17.42
CA ASP A 600 8.07 -12.86 -17.84
C ASP A 600 9.04 -12.58 -16.69
N SER A 601 10.33 -12.76 -16.92
CA SER A 601 11.38 -12.46 -15.94
C SER A 601 11.52 -10.96 -15.70
N ASP A 602 11.26 -10.16 -16.73
CA ASP A 602 11.32 -8.72 -16.70
C ASP A 602 9.92 -8.12 -16.66
N GLY A 603 9.78 -7.04 -15.92
CA GLY A 603 8.58 -6.23 -15.85
C GLY A 603 8.85 -4.77 -16.20
N ALA A 604 7.84 -3.96 -16.04
CA ALA A 604 7.93 -2.51 -16.13
C ALA A 604 7.67 -1.87 -14.78
N CYS A 605 8.43 -0.85 -14.44
CA CYS A 605 8.18 -0.03 -13.27
C CYS A 605 6.97 0.87 -13.54
N VAL A 606 5.88 0.65 -12.85
CA VAL A 606 4.66 1.43 -12.98
C VAL A 606 4.22 2.00 -11.64
N PRO A 607 3.68 3.22 -11.59
CA PRO A 607 3.05 3.73 -10.39
C PRO A 607 1.87 2.85 -10.00
N ALA A 608 1.67 2.67 -8.71
CA ALA A 608 0.59 1.83 -8.17
C ALA A 608 -0.80 2.20 -8.71
N TYR A 609 -1.04 3.47 -8.97
CA TYR A 609 -2.32 3.97 -9.49
C TYR A 609 -2.67 3.50 -10.90
N PHE A 610 -1.71 3.00 -11.66
CA PHE A 610 -1.99 2.36 -12.95
C PHE A 610 -2.60 0.98 -12.82
N LEU A 611 -2.37 0.32 -11.71
CA LEU A 611 -2.72 -1.07 -11.57
C LEU A 611 -4.24 -1.22 -11.43
N PHE A 612 -4.82 -1.91 -12.36
CA PHE A 612 -6.25 -2.19 -12.43
C PHE A 612 -6.80 -2.75 -11.11
N GLN A 613 -6.07 -3.64 -10.48
CA GLN A 613 -6.42 -4.24 -9.19
C GLN A 613 -6.42 -3.28 -8.00
N LEU A 614 -5.76 -2.13 -8.13
CA LEU A 614 -5.68 -1.12 -7.07
C LEU A 614 -6.63 0.06 -7.30
N ARG A 615 -7.56 -0.08 -8.22
CA ARG A 615 -8.50 0.98 -8.60
C ARG A 615 -9.92 0.50 -8.43
N VAL A 616 -10.83 1.39 -8.07
CA VAL A 616 -12.27 1.10 -8.04
C VAL A 616 -12.92 1.12 -9.41
N ASP A 617 -12.24 1.67 -10.41
CA ASP A 617 -12.74 1.80 -11.77
C ASP A 617 -12.03 0.83 -12.74
N GLY A 618 -12.59 0.71 -13.93
CA GLY A 618 -12.08 -0.17 -14.97
C GLY A 618 -12.53 -1.62 -14.87
N HIS A 619 -13.24 -2.00 -13.80
CA HIS A 619 -13.82 -3.32 -13.64
C HIS A 619 -15.19 -3.43 -14.31
N PRO A 620 -15.65 -4.63 -14.72
CA PRO A 620 -16.99 -4.83 -15.23
C PRO A 620 -18.04 -4.57 -14.13
N ALA A 621 -19.31 -4.49 -14.52
CA ALA A 621 -20.39 -4.47 -13.53
C ALA A 621 -20.48 -5.82 -12.80
N PRO A 622 -20.72 -5.84 -11.50
CA PRO A 622 -20.93 -7.08 -10.74
C PRO A 622 -22.20 -7.80 -11.21
N ARG A 623 -22.20 -9.13 -11.17
CA ARG A 623 -23.30 -10.00 -11.58
C ARG A 623 -23.75 -10.91 -10.44
#